data_3cfead8abfdc09d1285d17266b385355
#
_entry.id   3cfead8abfdc09d1285d17266b385355
#
_cell.length_a   1.000
_cell.length_b   1.000
_cell.length_c   1.000
_cell.angle_alpha   90.00
_cell.angle_beta   90.00
_cell.angle_gamma   90.00
#
_symmetry.space_group_name_H-M   'P 1'
#
loop_
_entity.id
_entity.type
_entity.pdbx_description
1 polymer ?
#
loop_
_entity_poly.entity_id
_entity_poly.type
_entity_poly.pdbx_seq_one_letter_code
_entity_poly.pdbx_strand_id
1 'polypeptide(L)'
;MGKIYNSITELVGHTPIVEFKRLEEKLGLKGRIAGKLEYFNPAGSHKDRMALEIIEAAEKRGEISPDKTTLVEFTSGNTGVAMAAFAAAKGYKFKIGLQNGVSIERLKLLQAYQADIAEVPQELIAGVFEKGIAAFADVIEYMEKGVEHPFSTRQLDNPDNINAHYKHTGPEIWEDTDGKSTL
;
A
#
# COMPACT_ATOMS: atom_id res chain seq x y z
N MET A 1 7.50 24.40 -19.08
CA MET A 1 8.34 24.55 -17.89
C MET A 1 8.50 23.19 -17.26
N GLY A 2 9.70 22.83 -16.80
CA GLY A 2 9.90 21.60 -16.03
C GLY A 2 9.12 21.70 -14.71
N LYS A 3 8.55 20.57 -14.27
CA LYS A 3 7.85 20.47 -12.98
C LYS A 3 8.78 19.74 -12.01
N ILE A 4 9.12 20.39 -10.90
CA ILE A 4 9.82 19.77 -9.77
C ILE A 4 8.74 19.45 -8.73
N TYR A 5 8.65 18.19 -8.33
CA TYR A 5 7.73 17.73 -7.28
C TYR A 5 8.38 17.90 -5.91
N ASN A 6 7.59 18.25 -4.91
CA ASN A 6 8.08 18.46 -3.54
C ASN A 6 8.14 17.17 -2.72
N SER A 7 7.37 16.16 -3.12
CA SER A 7 7.31 14.87 -2.45
C SER A 7 7.05 13.74 -3.44
N ILE A 8 7.52 12.53 -3.13
CA ILE A 8 7.16 11.32 -3.86
C ILE A 8 5.66 11.01 -3.79
N THR A 9 4.95 11.53 -2.80
CA THR A 9 3.50 11.37 -2.65
C THR A 9 2.72 12.00 -3.81
N GLU A 10 3.26 13.05 -4.43
CA GLU A 10 2.66 13.69 -5.59
C GLU A 10 2.77 12.88 -6.89
N LEU A 11 3.53 11.78 -6.87
CA LEU A 11 3.76 10.90 -8.02
C LEU A 11 2.91 9.64 -8.00
N VAL A 12 2.07 9.46 -6.98
CA VAL A 12 1.19 8.30 -6.89
C VAL A 12 0.04 8.43 -7.88
N GLY A 13 -0.23 7.34 -8.59
CA GLY A 13 -1.30 7.30 -9.60
C GLY A 13 -0.87 7.75 -10.98
N HIS A 14 -1.83 8.05 -11.83
CA HIS A 14 -1.64 8.39 -13.24
C HIS A 14 -0.69 7.44 -13.98
N THR A 15 -0.77 6.17 -13.61
CA THR A 15 0.07 5.11 -14.19
C THR A 15 -0.39 4.79 -15.61
N PRO A 16 0.53 4.49 -16.54
CA PRO A 16 0.16 4.23 -17.92
C PRO A 16 -0.62 2.93 -18.09
N ILE A 17 -1.43 2.88 -19.16
CA ILE A 17 -2.10 1.67 -19.63
C ILE A 17 -1.43 1.20 -20.92
N VAL A 18 -1.15 -0.10 -21.05
CA VAL A 18 -0.55 -0.73 -22.22
C VAL A 18 -1.48 -1.78 -22.79
N GLU A 19 -1.79 -1.71 -24.08
CA GLU A 19 -2.53 -2.73 -24.82
C GLU A 19 -1.57 -3.87 -25.24
N PHE A 20 -1.99 -5.12 -25.02
CA PHE A 20 -1.19 -6.30 -25.33
C PHE A 20 -1.52 -6.90 -26.70
N LYS A 21 -1.36 -6.13 -27.76
CA LYS A 21 -1.71 -6.49 -29.16
C LYS A 21 -1.17 -7.85 -29.60
N ARG A 22 0.10 -8.14 -29.34
CA ARG A 22 0.69 -9.43 -29.71
C ARG A 22 0.04 -10.64 -29.01
N LEU A 23 -0.44 -10.45 -27.78
CA LEU A 23 -1.15 -11.48 -27.04
C LEU A 23 -2.55 -11.69 -27.64
N GLU A 24 -3.24 -10.62 -27.96
CA GLU A 24 -4.56 -10.61 -28.59
C GLU A 24 -4.51 -11.35 -29.94
N GLU A 25 -3.55 -11.00 -30.80
CA GLU A 25 -3.32 -11.66 -32.10
C GLU A 25 -3.03 -13.15 -31.95
N LYS A 26 -2.10 -13.51 -31.02
CA LYS A 26 -1.72 -14.90 -30.78
C LYS A 26 -2.88 -15.78 -30.30
N LEU A 27 -3.79 -15.19 -29.51
CA LEU A 27 -4.96 -15.89 -28.96
C LEU A 27 -6.21 -15.75 -29.82
N GLY A 28 -6.17 -14.98 -30.90
CA GLY A 28 -7.31 -14.75 -31.79
C GLY A 28 -8.47 -14.05 -31.07
N LEU A 29 -8.19 -13.13 -30.15
CA LEU A 29 -9.20 -12.45 -29.35
C LEU A 29 -9.96 -11.41 -30.17
N LYS A 30 -11.25 -11.30 -29.92
CA LYS A 30 -12.10 -10.23 -30.50
C LYS A 30 -12.09 -8.95 -29.67
N GLY A 31 -11.70 -9.03 -28.39
CA GLY A 31 -11.58 -7.92 -27.48
C GLY A 31 -10.13 -7.50 -27.27
N ARG A 32 -9.94 -6.33 -26.71
CA ARG A 32 -8.61 -5.81 -26.32
C ARG A 32 -8.29 -6.21 -24.90
N ILE A 33 -7.02 -6.50 -24.64
CA ILE A 33 -6.47 -6.69 -23.29
C ILE A 33 -5.51 -5.54 -23.01
N ALA A 34 -5.80 -4.80 -21.96
CA ALA A 34 -4.95 -3.72 -21.49
C ALA A 34 -4.52 -3.95 -20.04
N GLY A 35 -3.28 -3.60 -19.72
CA GLY A 35 -2.73 -3.66 -18.37
C GLY A 35 -2.38 -2.28 -17.85
N LYS A 36 -2.91 -1.90 -16.69
CA LYS A 36 -2.51 -0.68 -15.99
C LYS A 36 -1.22 -0.97 -15.22
N LEU A 37 -0.16 -0.23 -15.56
CA LEU A 37 1.21 -0.54 -15.11
C LEU A 37 1.49 0.08 -13.73
N GLU A 38 0.94 -0.51 -12.69
CA GLU A 38 1.02 -0.01 -11.32
C GLU A 38 2.42 -0.01 -10.69
N TYR A 39 3.39 -0.68 -11.30
CA TYR A 39 4.79 -0.60 -10.89
C TYR A 39 5.46 0.76 -11.20
N PHE A 40 4.80 1.64 -11.94
CA PHE A 40 5.23 3.02 -12.11
C PHE A 40 4.93 3.92 -10.90
N ASN A 41 4.15 3.46 -9.94
CA ASN A 41 4.03 4.17 -8.66
C ASN A 41 5.38 4.23 -7.93
N PRO A 42 5.63 5.25 -7.07
CA PRO A 42 6.94 5.49 -6.44
C PRO A 42 7.50 4.33 -5.60
N ALA A 43 6.64 3.61 -4.87
CA ALA A 43 7.05 2.41 -4.12
C ALA A 43 6.84 1.11 -4.93
N GLY A 44 6.45 1.20 -6.20
CA GLY A 44 6.47 0.14 -7.19
C GLY A 44 5.24 -0.74 -7.26
N SER A 45 4.09 -0.34 -6.72
CA SER A 45 2.88 -1.15 -6.81
C SER A 45 1.57 -0.36 -6.67
N HIS A 46 0.44 -1.03 -6.93
CA HIS A 46 -0.90 -0.47 -6.67
C HIS A 46 -1.17 -0.18 -5.19
N LYS A 47 -0.37 -0.78 -4.28
CA LYS A 47 -0.50 -0.53 -2.83
C LYS A 47 -0.11 0.89 -2.43
N ASP A 48 0.63 1.58 -3.27
CA ASP A 48 0.97 2.98 -3.10
C ASP A 48 -0.28 3.85 -2.94
N ARG A 49 -1.30 3.56 -3.76
CA ARG A 49 -2.57 4.30 -3.76
C ARG A 49 -3.29 4.20 -2.42
N MET A 50 -3.48 2.98 -1.93
CA MET A 50 -4.18 2.77 -0.67
C MET A 50 -3.36 3.26 0.53
N ALA A 51 -2.04 3.07 0.50
CA ALA A 51 -1.17 3.49 1.58
C ALA A 51 -1.20 5.00 1.76
N LEU A 52 -1.11 5.76 0.66
CA LEU A 52 -1.21 7.21 0.70
C LEU A 52 -2.60 7.68 1.14
N GLU A 53 -3.67 7.12 0.57
CA GLU A 53 -5.05 7.52 0.92
C GLU A 53 -5.35 7.28 2.40
N ILE A 54 -4.93 6.13 2.98
CA ILE A 54 -5.14 5.84 4.40
C ILE A 54 -4.46 6.91 5.28
N ILE A 55 -3.21 7.26 4.97
CA ILE A 55 -2.48 8.26 5.73
C ILE A 55 -3.14 9.63 5.58
N GLU A 56 -3.37 10.09 4.36
CA GLU A 56 -3.91 11.44 4.11
C GLU A 56 -5.36 11.62 4.58
N ALA A 57 -6.18 10.57 4.48
CA ALA A 57 -7.53 10.61 5.02
C ALA A 57 -7.53 10.71 6.55
N ALA A 58 -6.65 9.97 7.23
CA ALA A 58 -6.50 10.05 8.69
C ALA A 58 -5.93 11.41 9.14
N GLU A 59 -4.97 11.98 8.42
CA GLU A 59 -4.49 13.36 8.64
C GLU A 59 -5.62 14.37 8.51
N LYS A 60 -6.42 14.26 7.44
CA LYS A 60 -7.54 15.16 7.19
C LYS A 60 -8.62 15.09 8.26
N ARG A 61 -8.82 13.90 8.88
CA ARG A 61 -9.72 13.72 10.01
C ARG A 61 -9.12 14.20 11.35
N GLY A 62 -7.81 14.55 11.37
CA GLY A 62 -7.09 14.94 12.58
C GLY A 62 -6.78 13.76 13.53
N GLU A 63 -6.83 12.53 13.03
CA GLU A 63 -6.57 11.31 13.80
C GLU A 63 -5.08 11.07 14.02
N ILE A 64 -4.24 11.51 13.07
CA ILE A 64 -2.78 11.31 13.09
C ILE A 64 -2.02 12.60 12.76
N SER A 65 -0.78 12.67 13.27
CA SER A 65 0.19 13.70 12.90
C SER A 65 1.62 13.14 12.99
N PRO A 66 2.57 13.59 12.13
CA PRO A 66 3.91 13.02 12.09
C PRO A 66 4.71 13.16 13.40
N ASP A 67 4.45 14.21 14.16
CA ASP A 67 5.14 14.53 15.42
C ASP A 67 4.73 13.61 16.59
N LYS A 68 3.58 12.93 16.51
CA LYS A 68 3.03 12.15 17.62
C LYS A 68 2.80 10.69 17.27
N THR A 69 2.35 10.42 16.05
CA THR A 69 1.81 9.11 15.67
C THR A 69 2.89 8.15 15.15
N THR A 70 2.82 6.92 15.59
CA THR A 70 3.52 5.80 14.96
C THR A 70 2.52 4.97 14.16
N LEU A 71 2.72 4.88 12.85
CA LEU A 71 1.93 4.00 12.00
C LEU A 71 2.29 2.54 12.29
N VAL A 72 1.30 1.65 12.32
CA VAL A 72 1.50 0.22 12.61
C VAL A 72 0.80 -0.61 11.53
N GLU A 73 1.49 -1.62 10.97
CA GLU A 73 0.89 -2.57 10.03
C GLU A 73 1.56 -3.95 10.13
N PHE A 74 0.78 -5.01 9.95
CA PHE A 74 1.28 -6.38 9.85
C PHE A 74 1.14 -6.89 8.42
N THR A 75 2.24 -6.98 7.69
CA THR A 75 2.25 -7.40 6.29
C THR A 75 3.65 -7.74 5.80
N SER A 76 3.78 -8.73 4.93
CA SER A 76 5.05 -9.07 4.25
C SER A 76 5.06 -8.64 2.79
N GLY A 77 4.00 -7.97 2.33
CA GLY A 77 3.78 -7.62 0.93
C GLY A 77 4.13 -6.18 0.58
N ASN A 78 3.63 -5.79 -0.59
CA ASN A 78 3.83 -4.44 -1.14
C ASN A 78 3.20 -3.34 -0.27
N THR A 79 2.20 -3.66 0.55
CA THR A 79 1.62 -2.72 1.50
C THR A 79 2.66 -2.19 2.48
N GLY A 80 3.49 -3.08 3.05
CA GLY A 80 4.55 -2.68 3.97
C GLY A 80 5.57 -1.77 3.31
N VAL A 81 5.94 -2.05 2.06
CA VAL A 81 6.87 -1.20 1.29
C VAL A 81 6.26 0.17 1.04
N ALA A 82 5.01 0.24 0.59
CA ALA A 82 4.32 1.50 0.33
C ALA A 82 4.14 2.34 1.61
N MET A 83 3.68 1.70 2.70
CA MET A 83 3.56 2.38 4.00
C MET A 83 4.90 2.92 4.50
N ALA A 84 5.98 2.13 4.40
CA ALA A 84 7.31 2.57 4.80
C ALA A 84 7.79 3.78 3.98
N ALA A 85 7.61 3.74 2.65
CA ALA A 85 7.99 4.82 1.76
C ALA A 85 7.26 6.12 2.08
N PHE A 86 5.93 6.08 2.27
CA PHE A 86 5.14 7.28 2.54
C PHE A 86 5.23 7.74 3.99
N ALA A 87 5.41 6.82 4.96
CA ALA A 87 5.76 7.20 6.32
C ALA A 87 7.06 8.00 6.35
N ALA A 88 8.12 7.51 5.69
CA ALA A 88 9.39 8.21 5.58
C ALA A 88 9.23 9.57 4.88
N ALA A 89 8.50 9.63 3.77
CA ALA A 89 8.28 10.86 3.01
C ALA A 89 7.49 11.93 3.79
N LYS A 90 6.59 11.51 4.66
CA LYS A 90 5.71 12.40 5.48
C LYS A 90 6.22 12.60 6.90
N GLY A 91 7.34 11.97 7.29
CA GLY A 91 7.96 12.13 8.61
C GLY A 91 7.33 11.32 9.75
N TYR A 92 6.56 10.29 9.42
CA TYR A 92 6.01 9.36 10.41
C TYR A 92 7.04 8.31 10.84
N LYS A 93 6.96 7.89 12.09
CA LYS A 93 7.51 6.60 12.51
C LYS A 93 6.62 5.48 11.97
N PHE A 94 7.23 4.38 11.54
CA PHE A 94 6.49 3.23 11.05
C PHE A 94 7.01 1.94 11.66
N LYS A 95 6.13 1.20 12.33
CA LYS A 95 6.40 -0.10 12.92
C LYS A 95 5.70 -1.19 12.10
N ILE A 96 6.46 -2.14 11.61
CA ILE A 96 5.95 -3.21 10.75
C ILE A 96 6.23 -4.58 11.34
N GLY A 97 5.20 -5.40 11.46
CA GLY A 97 5.33 -6.84 11.70
C GLY A 97 5.36 -7.59 10.37
N LEU A 98 6.24 -8.56 10.27
CA LEU A 98 6.43 -9.35 9.06
C LEU A 98 6.00 -10.80 9.27
N GLN A 99 5.38 -11.38 8.25
CA GLN A 99 5.19 -12.82 8.17
C GLN A 99 6.54 -13.50 7.85
N ASN A 100 6.62 -14.81 8.08
CA ASN A 100 7.80 -15.60 7.74
C ASN A 100 8.09 -15.60 6.23
N GLY A 101 9.38 -15.74 5.87
CA GLY A 101 9.80 -15.95 4.49
C GLY A 101 9.93 -14.66 3.66
N VAL A 102 10.06 -13.51 4.30
CA VAL A 102 10.33 -12.23 3.61
C VAL A 102 11.73 -12.24 3.00
N SER A 103 11.85 -11.82 1.75
CA SER A 103 13.14 -11.77 1.06
C SER A 103 14.09 -10.74 1.67
N ILE A 104 15.39 -11.00 1.56
CA ILE A 104 16.42 -10.10 2.08
C ILE A 104 16.38 -8.71 1.43
N GLU A 105 16.01 -8.64 0.15
CA GLU A 105 15.86 -7.39 -0.59
C GLU A 105 14.75 -6.53 0.02
N ARG A 106 13.63 -7.14 0.40
CA ARG A 106 12.52 -6.45 1.05
C ARG A 106 12.89 -5.96 2.43
N LEU A 107 13.60 -6.77 3.21
CA LEU A 107 14.12 -6.33 4.52
C LEU A 107 15.03 -5.11 4.38
N LYS A 108 15.97 -5.15 3.43
CA LYS A 108 16.86 -4.02 3.15
C LYS A 108 16.10 -2.76 2.71
N LEU A 109 15.05 -2.93 1.92
CA LEU A 109 14.20 -1.82 1.47
C LEU A 109 13.44 -1.17 2.63
N LEU A 110 12.82 -1.98 3.50
CA LEU A 110 12.15 -1.50 4.70
C LEU A 110 13.12 -0.77 5.65
N GLN A 111 14.33 -1.31 5.83
CA GLN A 111 15.38 -0.67 6.61
C GLN A 111 15.84 0.67 6.00
N ALA A 112 15.95 0.74 4.67
CA ALA A 112 16.30 1.98 3.96
C ALA A 112 15.24 3.08 4.17
N TYR A 113 13.97 2.71 4.30
CA TYR A 113 12.88 3.62 4.69
C TYR A 113 12.77 3.83 6.21
N GLN A 114 13.73 3.32 7.00
CA GLN A 114 13.78 3.45 8.46
C GLN A 114 12.55 2.86 9.18
N ALA A 115 11.93 1.83 8.60
CA ALA A 115 10.86 1.11 9.28
C ALA A 115 11.40 0.32 10.47
N ASP A 116 10.70 0.41 11.60
CA ASP A 116 10.95 -0.43 12.79
C ASP A 116 10.32 -1.80 12.56
N ILE A 117 11.16 -2.82 12.36
CA ILE A 117 10.72 -4.18 12.10
C ILE A 117 10.52 -4.89 13.43
N ALA A 118 9.25 -5.11 13.79
CA ALA A 118 8.87 -5.76 15.03
C ALA A 118 9.04 -7.29 14.95
N GLU A 119 9.59 -7.88 16.01
CA GLU A 119 9.53 -9.31 16.21
C GLU A 119 8.12 -9.71 16.68
N VAL A 120 7.41 -10.48 15.85
CA VAL A 120 6.08 -11.00 16.18
C VAL A 120 6.21 -12.47 16.58
N PRO A 121 5.63 -12.89 17.73
CA PRO A 121 5.66 -14.29 18.17
C PRO A 121 5.08 -15.24 17.12
N GLN A 122 5.75 -16.39 16.96
CA GLN A 122 5.38 -17.38 15.94
C GLN A 122 3.95 -17.90 16.12
N GLU A 123 3.49 -18.00 17.37
CA GLU A 123 2.14 -18.44 17.73
C GLU A 123 1.07 -17.48 17.19
N LEU A 124 1.34 -16.17 17.24
CA LEU A 124 0.44 -15.15 16.70
C LEU A 124 0.43 -15.21 15.17
N ILE A 125 1.61 -15.39 14.54
CA ILE A 125 1.71 -15.54 13.08
C ILE A 125 0.97 -16.82 12.62
N ALA A 126 1.14 -17.95 13.30
CA ALA A 126 0.42 -19.19 13.01
C ALA A 126 -1.09 -19.00 13.13
N GLY A 127 -1.54 -18.29 14.17
CA GLY A 127 -2.96 -17.96 14.36
C GLY A 127 -3.58 -17.24 13.16
N VAL A 128 -2.84 -16.38 12.47
CA VAL A 128 -3.32 -15.69 11.26
C VAL A 128 -3.61 -16.68 10.12
N PHE A 129 -2.77 -17.72 9.96
CA PHE A 129 -2.99 -18.74 8.93
C PHE A 129 -4.14 -19.67 9.28
N GLU A 130 -4.37 -19.96 10.56
CA GLU A 130 -5.41 -20.88 11.02
C GLU A 130 -6.79 -20.22 11.13
N LYS A 131 -6.85 -19.00 11.66
CA LYS A 131 -8.10 -18.29 12.01
C LYS A 131 -8.45 -17.15 11.04
N GLY A 132 -7.55 -16.85 10.09
CA GLY A 132 -7.75 -15.79 9.11
C GLY A 132 -7.76 -14.39 9.71
N ILE A 133 -8.57 -13.50 9.13
CA ILE A 133 -8.61 -12.06 9.44
C ILE A 133 -8.83 -11.76 10.92
N ALA A 134 -9.59 -12.59 11.63
CA ALA A 134 -9.86 -12.38 13.06
C ALA A 134 -8.57 -12.37 13.92
N ALA A 135 -7.56 -13.15 13.56
CA ALA A 135 -6.30 -13.20 14.29
C ALA A 135 -5.33 -12.05 13.96
N PHE A 136 -5.61 -11.28 12.90
CA PHE A 136 -4.86 -10.04 12.64
C PHE A 136 -5.01 -9.03 13.78
N ALA A 137 -6.17 -8.97 14.41
CA ALA A 137 -6.40 -8.07 15.54
C ALA A 137 -5.45 -8.38 16.70
N ASP A 138 -5.21 -9.65 17.02
CA ASP A 138 -4.31 -10.07 18.09
C ASP A 138 -2.86 -9.67 17.81
N VAL A 139 -2.42 -9.78 16.55
CA VAL A 139 -1.09 -9.36 16.10
C VAL A 139 -0.95 -7.84 16.22
N ILE A 140 -1.93 -7.09 15.75
CA ILE A 140 -1.91 -5.63 15.82
C ILE A 140 -1.89 -5.17 17.28
N GLU A 141 -2.74 -5.72 18.14
CA GLU A 141 -2.73 -5.41 19.58
C GLU A 141 -1.35 -5.69 20.22
N TYR A 142 -0.73 -6.81 19.84
CA TYR A 142 0.64 -7.11 20.28
C TYR A 142 1.64 -6.06 19.84
N MET A 143 1.57 -5.61 18.58
CA MET A 143 2.49 -4.63 18.01
C MET A 143 2.30 -3.23 18.57
N GLU A 144 1.08 -2.86 18.97
CA GLU A 144 0.76 -1.58 19.57
C GLU A 144 1.24 -1.46 21.03
N LYS A 145 1.50 -2.58 21.71
CA LYS A 145 1.99 -2.57 23.10
C LYS A 145 3.29 -1.78 23.22
N GLY A 146 3.29 -0.78 24.10
CA GLY A 146 4.43 0.10 24.34
C GLY A 146 4.69 1.15 23.25
N VAL A 147 3.83 1.26 22.26
CA VAL A 147 3.87 2.33 21.26
C VAL A 147 3.03 3.50 21.75
N GLU A 148 3.63 4.69 21.77
CA GLU A 148 2.91 5.92 22.09
C GLU A 148 2.14 6.39 20.85
N HIS A 149 0.83 6.62 21.00
CA HIS A 149 -0.08 7.02 19.91
C HIS A 149 0.01 6.12 18.64
N PRO A 150 -0.25 4.81 18.74
CA PRO A 150 -0.26 3.94 17.60
C PRO A 150 -1.46 4.22 16.70
N PHE A 151 -1.26 4.12 15.40
CA PHE A 151 -2.31 4.12 14.39
C PHE A 151 -2.16 2.92 13.49
N SER A 152 -3.02 1.95 13.67
CA SER A 152 -3.07 0.78 12.80
C SER A 152 -3.74 1.10 11.49
N THR A 153 -3.03 0.86 10.39
CA THR A 153 -3.50 1.17 9.03
C THR A 153 -4.58 0.20 8.55
N ARG A 154 -4.60 -1.04 9.09
CA ARG A 154 -5.68 -2.03 8.93
C ARG A 154 -6.10 -2.23 7.48
N GLN A 155 -5.15 -2.48 6.59
CA GLN A 155 -5.38 -2.53 5.15
C GLN A 155 -6.56 -3.42 4.70
N LEU A 156 -6.90 -4.46 5.49
CA LEU A 156 -7.92 -5.45 5.10
C LEU A 156 -9.35 -4.97 5.32
N ASP A 157 -9.56 -4.06 6.27
CA ASP A 157 -10.90 -3.59 6.67
C ASP A 157 -11.01 -2.05 6.76
N ASN A 158 -9.95 -1.32 6.42
CA ASN A 158 -9.97 0.13 6.38
C ASN A 158 -10.74 0.63 5.14
N PRO A 159 -11.81 1.41 5.28
CA PRO A 159 -12.60 1.91 4.17
C PRO A 159 -11.81 2.82 3.21
N ASP A 160 -10.74 3.46 3.70
CA ASP A 160 -9.90 4.32 2.87
C ASP A 160 -9.10 3.53 1.83
N ASN A 161 -8.88 2.23 2.03
CA ASN A 161 -8.35 1.35 0.97
C ASN A 161 -9.32 1.30 -0.24
N ILE A 162 -10.60 1.09 0.00
CA ILE A 162 -11.61 1.10 -1.07
C ILE A 162 -11.70 2.49 -1.69
N ASN A 163 -11.70 3.54 -0.87
CA ASN A 163 -11.77 4.92 -1.30
C ASN A 163 -10.63 5.31 -2.24
N ALA A 164 -9.41 4.80 -2.02
CA ALA A 164 -8.26 5.03 -2.88
C ALA A 164 -8.54 4.61 -4.33
N HIS A 165 -9.15 3.45 -4.51
CA HIS A 165 -9.47 2.93 -5.83
C HIS A 165 -10.71 3.59 -6.45
N TYR A 166 -11.72 3.90 -5.62
CA TYR A 166 -12.92 4.59 -6.06
C TYR A 166 -12.64 6.02 -6.53
N LYS A 167 -11.79 6.75 -5.82
CA LYS A 167 -11.45 8.15 -6.14
C LYS A 167 -10.41 8.30 -7.24
N HIS A 168 -9.52 7.32 -7.41
CA HIS A 168 -8.36 7.47 -8.27
C HIS A 168 -8.27 6.38 -9.35
N THR A 169 -8.14 5.10 -8.98
CA THR A 169 -7.87 4.02 -9.93
C THR A 169 -9.01 3.85 -10.94
N GLY A 170 -10.24 3.83 -10.46
CA GLY A 170 -11.42 3.71 -11.31
C GLY A 170 -11.58 4.85 -12.32
N PRO A 171 -11.57 6.12 -11.87
CA PRO A 171 -11.60 7.28 -12.75
C PRO A 171 -10.45 7.31 -13.77
N GLU A 172 -9.20 7.02 -13.35
CA GLU A 172 -8.07 6.95 -14.28
C GLU A 172 -8.29 5.90 -15.38
N ILE A 173 -8.76 4.69 -15.03
CA ILE A 173 -9.04 3.65 -16.02
C ILE A 173 -10.14 4.12 -16.99
N TRP A 174 -11.18 4.74 -16.45
CA TRP A 174 -12.29 5.24 -17.26
C TRP A 174 -11.85 6.33 -18.25
N GLU A 175 -11.08 7.30 -17.78
CA GLU A 175 -10.53 8.39 -18.59
C GLU A 175 -9.54 7.87 -19.64
N ASP A 176 -8.57 7.05 -19.23
CA ASP A 176 -7.53 6.50 -20.12
C ASP A 176 -8.10 5.56 -21.21
N THR A 177 -9.32 5.07 -21.04
CA THR A 177 -10.01 4.20 -22.01
C THR A 177 -11.16 4.89 -22.76
N ASP A 178 -11.29 6.21 -22.67
CA ASP A 178 -12.41 6.98 -23.25
C ASP A 178 -13.79 6.45 -22.85
N GLY A 179 -13.93 5.95 -21.62
CA GLY A 179 -15.18 5.36 -21.14
C GLY A 179 -15.60 4.04 -21.80
N LYS A 180 -14.66 3.33 -22.44
CA LYS A 180 -14.94 2.10 -23.21
C LYS A 180 -14.43 0.83 -22.53
N SER A 181 -13.98 0.91 -21.28
CA SER A 181 -13.55 -0.28 -20.55
C SER A 181 -14.74 -1.15 -20.16
N THR A 182 -14.67 -2.43 -20.44
CA THR A 182 -15.47 -3.48 -19.79
C THR A 182 -14.58 -4.23 -18.81
N LEU A 183 -14.94 -4.18 -17.54
CA LEU A 183 -14.27 -4.94 -16.49
C LEU A 183 -14.77 -6.37 -16.47
#